data_4d703a088f74257f2083763895c1e1c8
#
_entry.id   4d703a088f74257f2083763895c1e1c8
#
_cell.length_a   1.000
_cell.length_b   1.000
_cell.length_c   1.000
_cell.angle_alpha   90.00
_cell.angle_beta   90.00
_cell.angle_gamma   90.00
#
_symmetry.space_group_name_H-M   'P 1'
#
loop_
_entity.id
_entity.type
_entity.pdbx_description
1 polymer ?
#
loop_
_entity_poly.entity_id
_entity_poly.type
_entity_poly.pdbx_seq_one_letter_code
_entity_poly.pdbx_strand_id
1 'polypeptide(L)'
;MFKPIIPTIFRILIGFVFLFSSITKLISIDVFEVYIYGFEWLSLNASYIFARLIIGFELVLGLLFISNIYFRLSWLVSMFTLAGFTIFLSYLLFIGNNDNCNCFGDIIQLNPLNSIFKNLLFIILLILSFRNKSGTFKFRKIIFISLIIIGLAIPNIVSPPDNFLQYDRKIETKFDIDKFNTSLNNFVDVPESFLTIKKQNKVICFVSSQCNFCKLAVKKIEVIAKKAESNDNILLVFFGEPENINSFLDETNTKEFNHIILSVPDFFEQSTGKIPEILLLDKGNVIKRYGYRDIVEKDILSFLSSEIDI
;
A
#
# COMPACT_ATOMS: atom_id res chain seq x y z
N MET A 1 -45.16 -22.01 12.10
CA MET A 1 -44.54 -20.67 11.83
C MET A 1 -43.01 -20.82 11.81
N PHE A 2 -42.44 -21.27 10.72
CA PHE A 2 -40.96 -21.35 10.58
C PHE A 2 -40.42 -19.93 10.58
N LYS A 3 -39.76 -19.50 11.70
CA LYS A 3 -38.92 -18.30 11.67
C LYS A 3 -37.94 -18.44 10.48
N PRO A 4 -37.64 -17.37 9.75
CA PRO A 4 -36.71 -17.43 8.62
C PRO A 4 -35.28 -17.63 9.12
N ILE A 5 -34.96 -18.86 9.56
CA ILE A 5 -33.62 -19.23 10.06
C ILE A 5 -32.59 -19.04 8.96
N ILE A 6 -32.90 -19.47 7.74
CA ILE A 6 -32.01 -19.41 6.57
C ILE A 6 -31.56 -17.98 6.25
N PRO A 7 -32.44 -16.97 6.09
CA PRO A 7 -32.01 -15.59 5.87
C PRO A 7 -31.14 -15.02 7.03
N THR A 8 -31.42 -15.47 8.27
CA THR A 8 -30.61 -15.03 9.43
C THR A 8 -29.20 -15.62 9.38
N ILE A 9 -29.06 -16.89 9.00
CA ILE A 9 -27.73 -17.52 8.81
C ILE A 9 -26.93 -16.77 7.74
N PHE A 10 -27.52 -16.49 6.59
CA PHE A 10 -26.83 -15.75 5.52
C PHE A 10 -26.44 -14.34 5.95
N ARG A 11 -27.30 -13.64 6.69
CA ARG A 11 -26.98 -12.33 7.27
C ARG A 11 -25.77 -12.39 8.17
N ILE A 12 -25.72 -13.34 9.08
CA ILE A 12 -24.61 -13.51 10.03
C ILE A 12 -23.33 -13.89 9.26
N LEU A 13 -23.41 -14.79 8.28
CA LEU A 13 -22.28 -15.18 7.46
C LEU A 13 -21.67 -13.99 6.71
N ILE A 14 -22.50 -13.14 6.10
CA ILE A 14 -22.05 -11.91 5.43
C ILE A 14 -21.36 -10.98 6.43
N GLY A 15 -21.92 -10.82 7.63
CA GLY A 15 -21.31 -10.03 8.70
C GLY A 15 -19.91 -10.52 9.07
N PHE A 16 -19.73 -11.82 9.20
CA PHE A 16 -18.42 -12.41 9.49
C PHE A 16 -17.43 -12.22 8.34
N VAL A 17 -17.87 -12.30 7.09
CA VAL A 17 -17.00 -12.06 5.93
C VAL A 17 -16.50 -10.62 5.89
N PHE A 18 -17.36 -9.62 6.15
CA PHE A 18 -16.93 -8.23 6.23
C PHE A 18 -15.96 -7.99 7.39
N LEU A 19 -16.20 -8.60 8.56
CA LEU A 19 -15.27 -8.52 9.68
C LEU A 19 -13.93 -9.16 9.35
N PHE A 20 -13.94 -10.34 8.75
CA PHE A 20 -12.72 -11.03 8.33
C PHE A 20 -11.94 -10.20 7.32
N SER A 21 -12.61 -9.64 6.30
CA SER A 21 -12.00 -8.76 5.29
C SER A 21 -11.36 -7.52 5.93
N SER A 22 -12.07 -6.87 6.88
CA SER A 22 -11.54 -5.71 7.60
C SER A 22 -10.32 -6.07 8.45
N ILE A 23 -10.38 -7.17 9.21
CA ILE A 23 -9.28 -7.60 10.09
C ILE A 23 -8.04 -7.98 9.28
N THR A 24 -8.19 -8.74 8.20
CA THR A 24 -7.06 -9.15 7.37
C THR A 24 -6.37 -7.97 6.69
N LYS A 25 -7.13 -6.98 6.20
CA LYS A 25 -6.57 -5.73 5.67
C LYS A 25 -5.90 -4.88 6.75
N LEU A 26 -6.44 -4.88 7.99
CA LEU A 26 -5.82 -4.14 9.09
C LEU A 26 -4.47 -4.74 9.50
N ILE A 27 -4.33 -6.07 9.46
CA ILE A 27 -3.07 -6.77 9.74
C ILE A 27 -2.01 -6.45 8.67
N SER A 28 -2.42 -6.34 7.41
CA SER A 28 -1.53 -6.04 6.26
C SER A 28 -1.78 -4.64 5.69
N ILE A 29 -2.03 -3.66 6.57
CA ILE A 29 -2.43 -2.32 6.14
C ILE A 29 -1.38 -1.64 5.27
N ASP A 30 -0.09 -1.83 5.56
CA ASP A 30 1.02 -1.28 4.78
C ASP A 30 0.95 -1.72 3.29
N VAL A 31 0.63 -3.00 3.04
CA VAL A 31 0.46 -3.53 1.68
C VAL A 31 -0.78 -2.91 1.02
N PHE A 32 -1.87 -2.78 1.76
CA PHE A 32 -3.14 -2.25 1.25
C PHE A 32 -3.04 -0.75 0.90
N GLU A 33 -2.31 0.04 1.69
CA GLU A 33 -2.05 1.45 1.42
C GLU A 33 -1.25 1.64 0.13
N VAL A 34 -0.17 0.87 -0.03
CA VAL A 34 0.68 0.91 -1.22
C VAL A 34 -0.10 0.43 -2.46
N TYR A 35 -0.96 -0.58 -2.32
CA TYR A 35 -1.86 -1.02 -3.38
C TYR A 35 -2.80 0.11 -3.85
N ILE A 36 -3.42 0.84 -2.91
CA ILE A 36 -4.28 1.99 -3.26
C ILE A 36 -3.47 3.11 -3.93
N TYR A 37 -2.26 3.37 -3.41
CA TYR A 37 -1.38 4.39 -3.96
C TYR A 37 -0.93 4.06 -5.39
N GLY A 38 -0.73 2.78 -5.71
CA GLY A 38 -0.36 2.29 -7.03
C GLY A 38 -1.35 2.59 -8.15
N PHE A 39 -2.59 2.99 -7.84
CA PHE A 39 -3.55 3.49 -8.86
C PHE A 39 -3.29 4.95 -9.28
N GLU A 40 -2.35 5.65 -8.64
CA GLU A 40 -1.92 7.02 -8.96
C GLU A 40 -3.02 8.11 -8.81
N TRP A 41 -4.26 7.73 -8.48
CA TRP A 41 -5.39 8.67 -8.35
C TRP A 41 -5.32 9.52 -7.08
N LEU A 42 -4.62 9.04 -6.06
CA LEU A 42 -4.49 9.69 -4.77
C LEU A 42 -3.04 10.05 -4.48
N SER A 43 -2.83 11.05 -3.64
CA SER A 43 -1.52 11.27 -3.03
C SER A 43 -1.22 10.18 -2.00
N LEU A 44 0.05 9.99 -1.65
CA LEU A 44 0.47 9.00 -0.66
C LEU A 44 -0.27 9.17 0.68
N ASN A 45 -0.38 10.40 1.18
CA ASN A 45 -1.10 10.70 2.42
C ASN A 45 -2.61 10.43 2.30
N ALA A 46 -3.21 10.73 1.15
CA ALA A 46 -4.62 10.45 0.90
C ALA A 46 -4.87 8.94 0.85
N SER A 47 -3.95 8.15 0.29
CA SER A 47 -4.03 6.69 0.25
C SER A 47 -4.01 6.07 1.65
N TYR A 48 -3.20 6.61 2.58
CA TYR A 48 -3.19 6.20 3.99
C TYR A 48 -4.56 6.40 4.66
N ILE A 49 -5.18 7.56 4.47
CA ILE A 49 -6.50 7.86 5.04
C ILE A 49 -7.58 7.00 4.38
N PHE A 50 -7.54 6.86 3.06
CA PHE A 50 -8.53 6.11 2.30
C PHE A 50 -8.52 4.62 2.63
N ALA A 51 -7.33 4.02 2.83
CA ALA A 51 -7.20 2.64 3.30
C ALA A 51 -7.94 2.43 4.63
N ARG A 52 -7.74 3.32 5.61
CA ARG A 52 -8.40 3.25 6.92
C ARG A 52 -9.90 3.44 6.84
N LEU A 53 -10.35 4.33 5.96
CA LEU A 53 -11.79 4.52 5.72
C LEU A 53 -12.43 3.26 5.15
N ILE A 54 -11.80 2.58 4.18
CA ILE A 54 -12.31 1.31 3.63
C ILE A 54 -12.35 0.23 4.70
N ILE A 55 -11.28 0.04 5.47
CA ILE A 55 -11.19 -0.95 6.54
C ILE A 55 -12.25 -0.67 7.61
N GLY A 56 -12.39 0.58 8.05
CA GLY A 56 -13.39 0.99 9.03
C GLY A 56 -14.82 0.81 8.52
N PHE A 57 -15.07 1.11 7.25
CA PHE A 57 -16.35 0.91 6.61
C PHE A 57 -16.76 -0.57 6.56
N GLU A 58 -15.84 -1.47 6.17
CA GLU A 58 -16.08 -2.92 6.20
C GLU A 58 -16.36 -3.41 7.64
N LEU A 59 -15.61 -2.91 8.63
CA LEU A 59 -15.82 -3.23 10.03
C LEU A 59 -17.22 -2.83 10.50
N VAL A 60 -17.66 -1.60 10.18
CA VAL A 60 -19.00 -1.11 10.49
C VAL A 60 -20.07 -1.99 9.83
N LEU A 61 -19.95 -2.30 8.54
CA LEU A 61 -20.91 -3.17 7.85
C LEU A 61 -20.99 -4.54 8.51
N GLY A 62 -19.86 -5.16 8.82
CA GLY A 62 -19.84 -6.46 9.51
C GLY A 62 -20.57 -6.43 10.84
N LEU A 63 -20.31 -5.41 11.68
CA LEU A 63 -20.98 -5.22 12.96
C LEU A 63 -22.48 -4.96 12.82
N LEU A 64 -22.90 -4.18 11.81
CA LEU A 64 -24.32 -3.91 11.54
C LEU A 64 -25.07 -5.16 11.07
N PHE A 65 -24.44 -6.01 10.26
CA PHE A 65 -25.03 -7.29 9.87
C PHE A 65 -25.21 -8.23 11.06
N ILE A 66 -24.21 -8.35 11.94
CA ILE A 66 -24.29 -9.21 13.12
C ILE A 66 -25.34 -8.69 14.11
N SER A 67 -25.31 -7.40 14.41
CA SER A 67 -26.24 -6.78 15.37
C SER A 67 -27.67 -6.65 14.84
N ASN A 68 -27.92 -6.83 13.55
CA ASN A 68 -29.20 -6.64 12.88
C ASN A 68 -29.80 -5.22 13.04
N ILE A 69 -28.95 -4.22 13.23
CA ILE A 69 -29.33 -2.82 13.36
C ILE A 69 -29.38 -2.19 11.97
N TYR A 70 -30.48 -1.52 11.64
CA TYR A 70 -30.71 -0.92 10.30
C TYR A 70 -30.39 -1.88 9.15
N PHE A 71 -30.79 -3.15 9.25
CA PHE A 71 -30.46 -4.20 8.29
C PHE A 71 -30.70 -3.78 6.83
N ARG A 72 -31.84 -3.14 6.52
CA ARG A 72 -32.13 -2.73 5.13
C ARG A 72 -31.13 -1.71 4.58
N LEU A 73 -30.68 -0.77 5.41
CA LEU A 73 -29.64 0.18 5.04
C LEU A 73 -28.32 -0.54 4.80
N SER A 74 -27.88 -1.38 5.73
CA SER A 74 -26.65 -2.15 5.59
C SER A 74 -26.68 -3.07 4.39
N TRP A 75 -27.82 -3.70 4.10
CA TRP A 75 -28.04 -4.52 2.94
C TRP A 75 -27.88 -3.72 1.64
N LEU A 76 -28.55 -2.56 1.54
CA LEU A 76 -28.48 -1.69 0.37
C LEU A 76 -27.05 -1.19 0.11
N VAL A 77 -26.39 -0.69 1.16
CA VAL A 77 -25.02 -0.19 1.08
C VAL A 77 -24.07 -1.30 0.65
N SER A 78 -24.19 -2.51 1.22
CA SER A 78 -23.33 -3.64 0.83
C SER A 78 -23.57 -4.09 -0.62
N MET A 79 -24.82 -4.05 -1.10
CA MET A 79 -25.14 -4.36 -2.48
C MET A 79 -24.45 -3.40 -3.45
N PHE A 80 -24.54 -2.09 -3.19
CA PHE A 80 -23.86 -1.08 -4.01
C PHE A 80 -22.33 -1.21 -3.93
N THR A 81 -21.79 -1.47 -2.76
CA THR A 81 -20.34 -1.66 -2.58
C THR A 81 -19.83 -2.87 -3.36
N LEU A 82 -20.48 -4.03 -3.24
CA LEU A 82 -20.06 -5.23 -3.98
C LEU A 82 -20.25 -5.08 -5.49
N ALA A 83 -21.35 -4.45 -5.93
CA ALA A 83 -21.58 -4.18 -7.35
C ALA A 83 -20.52 -3.23 -7.92
N GLY A 84 -20.26 -2.11 -7.25
CA GLY A 84 -19.24 -1.15 -7.66
C GLY A 84 -17.84 -1.77 -7.68
N PHE A 85 -17.50 -2.56 -6.67
CA PHE A 85 -16.23 -3.25 -6.63
C PHE A 85 -16.11 -4.33 -7.72
N THR A 86 -17.19 -5.03 -8.06
CA THR A 86 -17.22 -5.98 -9.17
C THR A 86 -17.00 -5.29 -10.52
N ILE A 87 -17.60 -4.12 -10.72
CA ILE A 87 -17.38 -3.31 -11.92
C ILE A 87 -15.91 -2.86 -11.99
N PHE A 88 -15.33 -2.41 -10.90
CA PHE A 88 -13.93 -2.02 -10.82
C PHE A 88 -12.99 -3.19 -11.15
N LEU A 89 -13.22 -4.38 -10.58
CA LEU A 89 -12.43 -5.58 -10.89
C LEU A 89 -12.57 -6.01 -12.36
N SER A 90 -13.77 -5.86 -12.94
CA SER A 90 -14.00 -6.15 -14.36
C SER A 90 -13.22 -5.18 -15.24
N TYR A 91 -13.13 -3.91 -14.86
CA TYR A 91 -12.28 -2.93 -15.52
C TYR A 91 -10.79 -3.30 -15.44
N LEU A 92 -10.28 -3.73 -14.27
CA LEU A 92 -8.89 -4.19 -14.11
C LEU A 92 -8.58 -5.36 -15.05
N LEU A 93 -9.49 -6.34 -15.14
CA LEU A 93 -9.34 -7.46 -16.09
C LEU A 93 -9.32 -6.99 -17.54
N PHE A 94 -10.17 -6.01 -17.89
CA PHE A 94 -10.23 -5.49 -19.24
C PHE A 94 -8.94 -4.81 -19.68
N ILE A 95 -8.25 -4.12 -18.78
CA ILE A 95 -6.94 -3.49 -19.03
C ILE A 95 -5.75 -4.46 -18.89
N GLY A 96 -6.04 -5.76 -18.62
CA GLY A 96 -5.00 -6.80 -18.51
C GLY A 96 -4.27 -6.85 -17.17
N ASN A 97 -4.72 -6.09 -16.16
CA ASN A 97 -4.14 -6.14 -14.83
C ASN A 97 -4.66 -7.37 -14.08
N ASN A 98 -3.76 -8.32 -13.82
CA ASN A 98 -4.04 -9.57 -13.10
C ASN A 98 -3.45 -9.61 -11.68
N ASP A 99 -2.97 -8.48 -11.18
CA ASP A 99 -2.38 -8.39 -9.85
C ASP A 99 -3.37 -8.74 -8.73
N ASN A 100 -2.83 -9.06 -7.56
CA ASN A 100 -3.65 -9.32 -6.38
C ASN A 100 -4.52 -8.10 -6.05
N CYS A 101 -5.83 -8.30 -5.94
CA CYS A 101 -6.79 -7.23 -5.62
C CYS A 101 -6.76 -6.77 -4.15
N ASN A 102 -5.95 -7.39 -3.30
CA ASN A 102 -5.87 -7.13 -1.85
C ASN A 102 -7.23 -7.10 -1.12
N CYS A 103 -8.22 -7.85 -1.65
CA CYS A 103 -9.57 -7.91 -1.08
C CYS A 103 -9.59 -8.44 0.36
N PHE A 104 -8.67 -9.32 0.72
CA PHE A 104 -8.42 -9.86 2.05
C PHE A 104 -7.00 -9.55 2.54
N GLY A 105 -6.48 -8.37 2.20
CA GLY A 105 -5.09 -8.02 2.49
C GLY A 105 -4.12 -8.96 1.78
N ASP A 106 -2.96 -9.18 2.38
CA ASP A 106 -1.92 -10.07 1.86
C ASP A 106 -2.08 -11.54 2.30
N ILE A 107 -3.03 -11.81 3.21
CA ILE A 107 -3.25 -13.16 3.77
C ILE A 107 -3.85 -14.12 2.72
N ILE A 108 -4.79 -13.62 1.91
CA ILE A 108 -5.41 -14.39 0.83
C ILE A 108 -5.26 -13.61 -0.46
N GLN A 109 -4.33 -14.04 -1.28
CA GLN A 109 -4.06 -13.43 -2.57
C GLN A 109 -5.08 -13.93 -3.59
N LEU A 110 -5.92 -13.03 -4.07
CA LEU A 110 -6.93 -13.31 -5.09
C LEU A 110 -6.68 -12.42 -6.30
N ASN A 111 -6.58 -13.04 -7.46
CA ASN A 111 -6.61 -12.31 -8.73
C ASN A 111 -8.01 -11.67 -8.96
N PRO A 112 -8.14 -10.68 -9.86
CA PRO A 112 -9.41 -10.00 -10.12
C PRO A 112 -10.54 -10.96 -10.50
N LEU A 113 -10.27 -11.99 -11.28
CA LEU A 113 -11.28 -12.97 -11.72
C LEU A 113 -11.88 -13.73 -10.53
N ASN A 114 -11.03 -14.30 -9.65
CA ASN A 114 -11.49 -15.04 -8.48
C ASN A 114 -12.26 -14.12 -7.52
N SER A 115 -11.88 -12.85 -7.46
CA SER A 115 -12.57 -11.84 -6.64
C SER A 115 -13.94 -11.48 -7.18
N ILE A 116 -14.12 -11.47 -8.49
CA ILE A 116 -15.45 -11.32 -9.12
C ILE A 116 -16.35 -12.50 -8.75
N PHE A 117 -15.89 -13.74 -8.87
CA PHE A 117 -16.66 -14.92 -8.46
C PHE A 117 -17.06 -14.86 -6.98
N LYS A 118 -16.13 -14.49 -6.11
CA LYS A 118 -16.41 -14.27 -4.69
C LYS A 118 -17.50 -13.21 -4.49
N ASN A 119 -17.41 -12.07 -5.16
CA ASN A 119 -18.39 -11.00 -5.04
C ASN A 119 -19.78 -11.41 -5.54
N LEU A 120 -19.86 -12.12 -6.66
CA LEU A 120 -21.13 -12.67 -7.16
C LEU A 120 -21.77 -13.64 -6.16
N LEU A 121 -20.97 -14.51 -5.51
CA LEU A 121 -21.46 -15.37 -4.44
C LEU A 121 -22.03 -14.53 -3.28
N PHE A 122 -21.34 -13.48 -2.85
CA PHE A 122 -21.83 -12.62 -1.77
C PHE A 122 -23.07 -11.82 -2.15
N ILE A 123 -23.21 -11.39 -3.39
CA ILE A 123 -24.44 -10.78 -3.91
C ILE A 123 -25.61 -11.76 -3.82
N ILE A 124 -25.40 -13.04 -4.20
CA ILE A 124 -26.42 -14.08 -4.06
C ILE A 124 -26.83 -14.26 -2.58
N LEU A 125 -25.86 -14.36 -1.68
CA LEU A 125 -26.13 -14.47 -0.23
C LEU A 125 -26.89 -13.25 0.31
N LEU A 126 -26.56 -12.03 -0.17
CA LEU A 126 -27.30 -10.82 0.18
C LEU A 126 -28.76 -10.90 -0.28
N ILE A 127 -29.02 -11.32 -1.52
CA ILE A 127 -30.37 -11.48 -2.06
C ILE A 127 -31.16 -12.49 -1.20
N LEU A 128 -30.55 -13.61 -0.85
CA LEU A 128 -31.18 -14.64 -0.01
C LEU A 128 -31.44 -14.16 1.43
N SER A 129 -30.64 -13.21 1.92
CA SER A 129 -30.82 -12.61 3.24
C SER A 129 -31.91 -11.53 3.29
N PHE A 130 -32.41 -11.02 2.16
CA PHE A 130 -33.31 -9.86 2.07
C PHE A 130 -34.58 -9.96 2.91
N ARG A 131 -35.09 -11.18 3.15
CA ARG A 131 -36.31 -11.44 3.94
C ARG A 131 -36.13 -11.19 5.44
N ASN A 132 -34.92 -10.85 5.93
CA ASN A 132 -34.72 -10.48 7.32
C ASN A 132 -35.41 -9.16 7.66
N LYS A 133 -35.93 -9.10 8.87
CA LYS A 133 -36.49 -7.86 9.44
C LYS A 133 -35.41 -7.23 10.34
N SER A 134 -35.29 -5.92 10.26
CA SER A 134 -34.41 -5.19 11.20
C SER A 134 -34.83 -5.40 12.65
N GLY A 135 -33.86 -5.59 13.52
CA GLY A 135 -34.11 -5.63 14.95
C GLY A 135 -34.63 -4.28 15.47
N THR A 136 -35.59 -4.35 16.42
CA THR A 136 -36.12 -3.17 17.11
C THR A 136 -35.51 -3.07 18.50
N PHE A 137 -34.56 -2.15 18.67
CA PHE A 137 -33.89 -1.87 19.94
C PHE A 137 -34.25 -0.46 20.42
N LYS A 138 -34.44 -0.28 21.75
CA LYS A 138 -34.78 1.02 22.32
C LYS A 138 -33.74 2.10 22.01
N PHE A 139 -32.46 1.77 21.98
CA PHE A 139 -31.32 2.69 21.74
C PHE A 139 -30.64 2.49 20.38
N ARG A 140 -31.36 1.97 19.36
CA ARG A 140 -30.77 1.62 18.07
C ARG A 140 -29.98 2.75 17.37
N LYS A 141 -30.38 4.02 17.54
CA LYS A 141 -29.68 5.17 16.98
C LYS A 141 -28.33 5.39 17.65
N ILE A 142 -28.30 5.31 18.98
CA ILE A 142 -27.06 5.48 19.75
C ILE A 142 -26.08 4.36 19.41
N ILE A 143 -26.55 3.10 19.41
CA ILE A 143 -25.71 1.95 19.05
C ILE A 143 -25.18 2.10 17.62
N PHE A 144 -26.00 2.52 16.67
CA PHE A 144 -25.58 2.74 15.30
C PHE A 144 -24.46 3.79 15.18
N ILE A 145 -24.62 4.94 15.84
CA ILE A 145 -23.60 5.99 15.87
C ILE A 145 -22.32 5.49 16.54
N SER A 146 -22.45 4.77 17.68
CA SER A 146 -21.29 4.19 18.38
C SER A 146 -20.53 3.20 17.49
N LEU A 147 -21.23 2.33 16.74
CA LEU A 147 -20.58 1.40 15.80
C LEU A 147 -19.83 2.12 14.67
N ILE A 148 -20.36 3.22 14.15
CA ILE A 148 -19.68 4.04 13.16
C ILE A 148 -18.41 4.66 13.76
N ILE A 149 -18.51 5.28 14.93
CA ILE A 149 -17.37 5.90 15.60
C ILE A 149 -16.29 4.87 15.90
N ILE A 150 -16.65 3.74 16.49
CA ILE A 150 -15.72 2.65 16.81
C ILE A 150 -15.08 2.09 15.54
N GLY A 151 -15.88 1.79 14.51
CA GLY A 151 -15.37 1.22 13.26
C GLY A 151 -14.39 2.14 12.54
N LEU A 152 -14.63 3.44 12.51
CA LEU A 152 -13.73 4.41 11.91
C LEU A 152 -12.51 4.73 12.80
N ALA A 153 -12.64 4.64 14.12
CA ALA A 153 -11.56 4.93 15.05
C ALA A 153 -10.54 3.78 15.13
N ILE A 154 -10.99 2.52 15.13
CA ILE A 154 -10.12 1.34 15.32
C ILE A 154 -8.95 1.30 14.33
N PRO A 155 -9.11 1.44 12.99
CA PRO A 155 -7.98 1.39 12.08
C PRO A 155 -6.94 2.49 12.32
N ASN A 156 -7.39 3.68 12.74
CA ASN A 156 -6.50 4.81 13.03
C ASN A 156 -5.77 4.69 14.37
N ILE A 157 -6.37 4.00 15.35
CA ILE A 157 -5.76 3.78 16.67
C ILE A 157 -4.75 2.61 16.59
N VAL A 158 -5.13 1.52 15.93
CA VAL A 158 -4.30 0.32 15.82
C VAL A 158 -3.09 0.54 14.92
N SER A 159 -3.29 1.24 13.81
CA SER A 159 -2.23 1.58 12.87
C SER A 159 -2.40 3.04 12.41
N PRO A 160 -1.81 4.01 13.13
CA PRO A 160 -1.86 5.41 12.72
C PRO A 160 -1.20 5.60 11.34
N PRO A 161 -1.68 6.56 10.52
CA PRO A 161 -1.09 6.83 9.22
C PRO A 161 0.40 7.18 9.33
N ASP A 162 1.21 6.70 8.38
CA ASP A 162 2.59 7.13 8.22
C ASP A 162 2.64 8.67 8.08
N ASN A 163 3.70 9.31 8.46
CA ASN A 163 3.89 10.77 8.49
C ASN A 163 3.05 11.58 9.52
N PHE A 164 2.10 10.98 10.24
CA PHE A 164 1.47 11.65 11.39
C PHE A 164 2.40 11.70 12.60
N LEU A 165 3.29 10.73 12.72
CA LEU A 165 4.40 10.77 13.66
C LEU A 165 5.62 11.28 12.87
N GLN A 166 5.93 12.55 13.00
CA GLN A 166 7.15 13.12 12.40
C GLN A 166 8.36 12.43 13.03
N TYR A 167 8.90 11.47 12.34
CA TYR A 167 10.20 10.88 12.67
C TYR A 167 11.27 11.87 12.19
N ASP A 168 11.71 12.73 13.08
CA ASP A 168 12.85 13.63 12.83
C ASP A 168 14.11 12.76 12.74
N ARG A 169 14.40 12.23 11.57
CA ARG A 169 15.66 11.52 11.30
C ARG A 169 16.75 12.56 11.17
N LYS A 170 17.46 12.81 12.26
CA LYS A 170 18.71 13.56 12.19
C LYS A 170 19.63 12.87 11.19
N ILE A 171 20.22 13.65 10.30
CA ILE A 171 21.24 13.17 9.35
C ILE A 171 22.51 12.92 10.18
N GLU A 172 22.59 11.76 10.86
CA GLU A 172 23.66 11.47 11.81
C GLU A 172 24.94 10.91 11.16
N THR A 173 24.86 10.44 9.91
CA THR A 173 26.03 9.90 9.20
C THR A 173 26.29 10.65 7.92
N LYS A 174 27.54 11.04 7.72
CA LYS A 174 27.98 11.61 6.44
C LYS A 174 28.03 10.50 5.42
N PHE A 175 27.16 10.54 4.40
CA PHE A 175 27.30 9.77 3.19
C PHE A 175 28.56 10.27 2.47
N ASP A 176 29.52 9.38 2.26
CA ASP A 176 30.77 9.71 1.58
C ASP A 176 30.61 9.46 0.08
N ILE A 177 30.30 10.53 -0.67
CA ILE A 177 30.11 10.47 -2.10
C ILE A 177 31.36 10.01 -2.86
N ASP A 178 32.56 10.31 -2.36
CA ASP A 178 33.81 9.94 -3.01
C ASP A 178 34.08 8.46 -2.85
N LYS A 179 33.83 7.91 -1.67
CA LYS A 179 33.89 6.47 -1.44
C LYS A 179 32.82 5.73 -2.24
N PHE A 180 31.58 6.27 -2.29
CA PHE A 180 30.50 5.67 -3.05
C PHE A 180 30.84 5.63 -4.54
N ASN A 181 31.35 6.73 -5.11
CA ASN A 181 31.81 6.77 -6.52
C ASN A 181 32.98 5.81 -6.76
N THR A 182 33.89 5.66 -5.80
CA THR A 182 34.99 4.69 -5.92
C THR A 182 34.43 3.26 -5.96
N SER A 183 33.45 2.97 -5.11
CA SER A 183 32.75 1.68 -5.14
C SER A 183 32.03 1.49 -6.47
N LEU A 184 31.33 2.52 -6.99
CA LEU A 184 30.66 2.46 -8.30
C LEU A 184 31.61 2.20 -9.46
N ASN A 185 32.78 2.84 -9.48
CA ASN A 185 33.79 2.67 -10.55
C ASN A 185 34.38 1.25 -10.65
N ASN A 186 34.21 0.45 -9.60
CA ASN A 186 34.63 -0.96 -9.59
C ASN A 186 33.61 -1.90 -10.24
N PHE A 187 32.42 -1.39 -10.64
CA PHE A 187 31.36 -2.15 -11.30
C PHE A 187 31.34 -1.90 -12.81
N VAL A 188 31.19 -2.98 -13.58
CA VAL A 188 31.26 -2.93 -15.06
C VAL A 188 29.99 -2.36 -15.66
N ASP A 189 28.84 -2.43 -14.95
CA ASP A 189 27.51 -2.11 -15.47
C ASP A 189 26.85 -0.89 -14.81
N VAL A 190 27.64 0.07 -14.32
CA VAL A 190 27.06 1.29 -13.75
C VAL A 190 26.61 2.22 -14.89
N PRO A 191 25.33 2.65 -14.91
CA PRO A 191 24.87 3.60 -15.92
C PRO A 191 25.66 4.91 -15.89
N GLU A 192 26.00 5.44 -17.05
CA GLU A 192 26.79 6.70 -17.17
C GLU A 192 26.16 7.87 -16.38
N SER A 193 24.82 7.90 -16.27
CA SER A 193 24.08 8.88 -15.49
C SER A 193 24.44 8.89 -14.00
N PHE A 194 24.95 7.75 -13.46
CA PHE A 194 25.39 7.65 -12.06
C PHE A 194 26.89 7.83 -11.87
N LEU A 195 27.70 7.72 -12.92
CA LEU A 195 29.10 8.13 -12.89
C LEU A 195 29.25 9.65 -12.72
N THR A 196 28.20 10.41 -13.04
CA THR A 196 28.13 11.87 -12.89
C THR A 196 27.25 12.34 -11.73
N ILE A 197 27.13 11.54 -10.67
CA ILE A 197 26.25 11.79 -9.52
C ILE A 197 26.46 13.16 -8.85
N LYS A 198 27.66 13.76 -9.01
CA LYS A 198 28.00 15.10 -8.53
C LYS A 198 27.39 16.24 -9.39
N LYS A 199 26.76 15.94 -10.51
CA LYS A 199 26.24 16.96 -11.43
C LYS A 199 24.72 17.06 -11.44
N GLN A 200 24.02 16.03 -10.99
CA GLN A 200 22.58 15.92 -11.10
C GLN A 200 21.92 15.54 -9.76
N ASN A 201 20.62 15.76 -9.69
CA ASN A 201 19.79 15.28 -8.59
C ASN A 201 19.58 13.77 -8.71
N LYS A 202 19.86 13.01 -7.68
CA LYS A 202 19.70 11.55 -7.68
C LYS A 202 19.00 11.05 -6.43
N VAL A 203 18.18 10.03 -6.59
CA VAL A 203 17.56 9.29 -5.52
C VAL A 203 18.25 7.93 -5.41
N ILE A 204 18.85 7.66 -4.26
CA ILE A 204 19.51 6.37 -4.00
C ILE A 204 18.70 5.61 -2.96
N CYS A 205 18.33 4.37 -3.26
CA CYS A 205 17.58 3.50 -2.37
C CYS A 205 18.44 2.30 -1.97
N PHE A 206 18.89 2.27 -0.72
CA PHE A 206 19.56 1.09 -0.13
C PHE A 206 18.50 0.09 0.32
N VAL A 207 18.49 -1.08 -0.29
CA VAL A 207 17.43 -2.09 -0.13
C VAL A 207 17.99 -3.50 -0.11
N SER A 208 17.20 -4.43 0.43
CA SER A 208 17.46 -5.87 0.34
C SER A 208 16.33 -6.55 -0.43
N SER A 209 16.68 -7.47 -1.30
CA SER A 209 15.72 -8.23 -2.12
C SER A 209 14.74 -9.07 -1.29
N GLN A 210 15.13 -9.49 -0.08
CA GLN A 210 14.29 -10.28 0.83
C GLN A 210 13.47 -9.44 1.82
N CYS A 211 13.63 -8.12 1.83
CA CYS A 211 12.99 -7.22 2.77
C CYS A 211 11.62 -6.75 2.25
N ASN A 212 10.53 -7.16 2.87
CA ASN A 212 9.18 -6.76 2.49
C ASN A 212 8.95 -5.24 2.58
N PHE A 213 9.48 -4.56 3.62
CA PHE A 213 9.39 -3.10 3.71
C PHE A 213 10.20 -2.39 2.64
N CYS A 214 11.29 -3.00 2.15
CA CYS A 214 12.04 -2.48 1.01
C CYS A 214 11.20 -2.55 -0.26
N LYS A 215 10.51 -3.66 -0.52
CA LYS A 215 9.59 -3.80 -1.65
C LYS A 215 8.49 -2.73 -1.61
N LEU A 216 7.88 -2.53 -0.44
CA LEU A 216 6.83 -1.51 -0.27
C LEU A 216 7.38 -0.08 -0.44
N ALA A 217 8.58 0.22 0.08
CA ALA A 217 9.22 1.51 -0.11
C ALA A 217 9.52 1.79 -1.59
N VAL A 218 10.09 0.81 -2.29
CA VAL A 218 10.42 0.94 -3.72
C VAL A 218 9.16 1.09 -4.57
N LYS A 219 8.05 0.41 -4.24
CA LYS A 219 6.74 0.64 -4.89
C LYS A 219 6.24 2.08 -4.69
N LYS A 220 6.44 2.67 -3.50
CA LYS A 220 6.09 4.09 -3.29
C LYS A 220 6.96 5.00 -4.16
N ILE A 221 8.25 4.72 -4.26
CA ILE A 221 9.19 5.49 -5.10
C ILE A 221 8.85 5.33 -6.60
N GLU A 222 8.48 4.14 -7.04
CA GLU A 222 8.06 3.87 -8.41
C GLU A 222 6.86 4.73 -8.83
N VAL A 223 5.83 4.82 -7.99
CA VAL A 223 4.67 5.69 -8.26
C VAL A 223 5.09 7.18 -8.30
N ILE A 224 5.99 7.61 -7.42
CA ILE A 224 6.50 8.99 -7.41
C ILE A 224 7.31 9.26 -8.69
N ALA A 225 8.16 8.31 -9.10
CA ALA A 225 8.98 8.42 -10.30
C ALA A 225 8.14 8.51 -11.58
N LYS A 226 7.07 7.71 -11.67
CA LYS A 226 6.10 7.81 -12.77
C LYS A 226 5.44 9.18 -12.82
N LYS A 227 4.99 9.70 -11.68
CA LYS A 227 4.40 11.06 -11.60
C LYS A 227 5.39 12.16 -11.96
N ALA A 228 6.69 11.94 -11.73
CA ALA A 228 7.76 12.87 -12.06
C ALA A 228 8.35 12.67 -13.48
N GLU A 229 7.95 11.60 -14.19
CA GLU A 229 8.53 11.18 -15.47
C GLU A 229 10.08 11.07 -15.44
N SER A 230 10.63 10.59 -14.30
CA SER A 230 12.07 10.64 -14.00
C SER A 230 12.61 9.32 -13.43
N ASN A 231 12.55 8.24 -14.24
CA ASN A 231 13.06 6.92 -13.84
C ASN A 231 14.60 6.87 -13.80
N ASP A 232 15.28 7.59 -14.68
CA ASP A 232 16.74 7.55 -14.85
C ASP A 232 17.50 8.16 -13.65
N ASN A 233 16.82 8.90 -12.81
CA ASN A 233 17.41 9.55 -11.63
C ASN A 233 17.32 8.69 -10.35
N ILE A 234 16.85 7.44 -10.46
CA ILE A 234 16.72 6.52 -9.35
C ILE A 234 17.69 5.37 -9.45
N LEU A 235 18.42 5.10 -8.38
CA LEU A 235 19.34 3.98 -8.23
C LEU A 235 18.93 3.10 -7.07
N LEU A 236 18.68 1.83 -7.33
CA LEU A 236 18.52 0.81 -6.31
C LEU A 236 19.89 0.19 -6.00
N VAL A 237 20.26 0.23 -4.73
CA VAL A 237 21.52 -0.36 -4.25
C VAL A 237 21.17 -1.58 -3.42
N PHE A 238 21.54 -2.75 -3.90
CA PHE A 238 21.34 -4.03 -3.24
C PHE A 238 22.62 -4.53 -2.59
N PHE A 239 22.46 -5.47 -1.66
CA PHE A 239 23.51 -6.37 -1.21
C PHE A 239 23.01 -7.80 -1.23
N GLY A 240 23.92 -8.77 -1.33
CA GLY A 240 23.58 -10.19 -1.33
C GLY A 240 23.55 -10.83 -2.71
N GLU A 241 22.76 -11.89 -2.86
CA GLU A 241 22.76 -12.72 -4.07
C GLU A 241 21.92 -12.17 -5.20
N PRO A 242 22.42 -12.18 -6.46
CA PRO A 242 21.73 -11.61 -7.63
C PRO A 242 20.40 -12.30 -7.96
N GLU A 243 20.25 -13.58 -7.60
CA GLU A 243 19.09 -14.41 -8.00
C GLU A 243 17.74 -13.85 -7.52
N ASN A 244 17.71 -13.21 -6.37
CA ASN A 244 16.48 -12.66 -5.79
C ASN A 244 16.14 -11.24 -6.30
N ILE A 245 17.06 -10.59 -6.99
CA ILE A 245 16.89 -9.19 -7.43
C ILE A 245 15.89 -9.11 -8.58
N ASN A 246 15.96 -10.01 -9.56
CA ASN A 246 15.00 -10.04 -10.66
C ASN A 246 13.55 -10.20 -10.16
N SER A 247 13.33 -11.10 -9.20
CA SER A 247 12.02 -11.26 -8.56
C SER A 247 11.57 -9.99 -7.83
N PHE A 248 12.50 -9.31 -7.13
CA PHE A 248 12.22 -8.04 -6.47
C PHE A 248 11.80 -6.95 -7.47
N LEU A 249 12.54 -6.80 -8.58
CA LEU A 249 12.24 -5.80 -9.62
C LEU A 249 10.90 -6.10 -10.30
N ASP A 250 10.59 -7.38 -10.54
CA ASP A 250 9.28 -7.80 -11.06
C ASP A 250 8.15 -7.45 -10.10
N GLU A 251 8.28 -7.84 -8.82
CA GLU A 251 7.26 -7.60 -7.81
C GLU A 251 7.05 -6.11 -7.50
N THR A 252 8.07 -5.29 -7.69
CA THR A 252 8.00 -3.83 -7.45
C THR A 252 7.70 -3.02 -8.70
N ASN A 253 7.64 -3.66 -9.88
CA ASN A 253 7.45 -3.01 -11.18
C ASN A 253 8.54 -1.97 -11.50
N THR A 254 9.79 -2.26 -11.10
CA THR A 254 10.94 -1.33 -11.24
C THR A 254 12.07 -1.88 -12.09
N LYS A 255 11.75 -2.70 -13.11
CA LYS A 255 12.76 -3.21 -14.07
C LYS A 255 13.51 -2.11 -14.82
N GLU A 256 12.85 -0.96 -14.99
CA GLU A 256 13.42 0.20 -15.67
C GLU A 256 14.34 1.03 -14.75
N PHE A 257 14.34 0.77 -13.44
CA PHE A 257 15.24 1.49 -12.53
C PHE A 257 16.65 0.96 -12.64
N ASN A 258 17.61 1.88 -12.60
CA ASN A 258 19.00 1.50 -12.47
C ASN A 258 19.25 0.79 -11.15
N HIS A 259 20.05 -0.26 -11.16
CA HIS A 259 20.40 -0.98 -9.96
C HIS A 259 21.82 -1.50 -9.95
N ILE A 260 22.41 -1.62 -8.77
CA ILE A 260 23.74 -2.17 -8.54
C ILE A 260 23.71 -3.11 -7.32
N ILE A 261 24.71 -3.99 -7.25
CA ILE A 261 24.91 -4.90 -6.14
C ILE A 261 26.24 -4.60 -5.49
N LEU A 262 26.22 -4.13 -4.24
CA LEU A 262 27.44 -3.91 -3.46
C LEU A 262 27.82 -5.16 -2.66
N SER A 263 29.09 -5.28 -2.32
CA SER A 263 29.50 -6.22 -1.28
C SER A 263 28.85 -5.85 0.06
N VAL A 264 28.64 -6.84 0.93
CA VAL A 264 28.03 -6.57 2.24
C VAL A 264 28.79 -5.50 3.03
N PRO A 265 30.15 -5.53 3.12
CA PRO A 265 30.91 -4.47 3.79
C PRO A 265 30.67 -3.08 3.16
N ASP A 266 30.77 -2.96 1.83
CA ASP A 266 30.61 -1.69 1.13
C ASP A 266 29.21 -1.12 1.30
N PHE A 267 28.18 -1.97 1.26
CA PHE A 267 26.80 -1.57 1.49
C PHE A 267 26.60 -0.95 2.87
N PHE A 268 27.08 -1.61 3.92
CA PHE A 268 26.93 -1.12 5.30
C PHE A 268 27.88 0.04 5.64
N GLU A 269 28.96 0.23 4.90
CA GLU A 269 29.81 1.44 5.03
C GLU A 269 29.11 2.67 4.45
N GLN A 270 28.30 2.52 3.40
CA GLN A 270 27.60 3.61 2.70
C GLN A 270 26.21 3.90 3.27
N SER A 271 25.57 2.92 3.89
CA SER A 271 24.24 3.07 4.50
C SER A 271 24.32 3.22 6.02
N THR A 272 23.23 3.66 6.64
CA THR A 272 23.11 3.69 8.12
C THR A 272 22.90 2.29 8.72
N GLY A 273 22.81 1.25 7.88
CA GLY A 273 22.44 -0.11 8.29
C GLY A 273 20.94 -0.29 8.57
N LYS A 274 20.13 0.75 8.44
CA LYS A 274 18.66 0.67 8.54
C LYS A 274 18.08 0.63 7.14
N ILE A 275 17.51 -0.48 6.74
CA ILE A 275 16.88 -0.65 5.43
C ILE A 275 15.36 -0.74 5.54
N PRO A 276 14.59 -0.22 4.57
CA PRO A 276 15.06 0.60 3.44
C PRO A 276 15.58 1.97 3.88
N GLU A 277 16.59 2.47 3.18
CA GLU A 277 17.09 3.83 3.33
C GLU A 277 17.06 4.53 1.96
N ILE A 278 16.41 5.67 1.87
CA ILE A 278 16.25 6.46 0.65
C ILE A 278 16.95 7.79 0.87
N LEU A 279 17.91 8.10 0.00
CA LEU A 279 18.69 9.34 0.03
C LEU A 279 18.29 10.23 -1.14
N LEU A 280 18.04 11.50 -0.87
CA LEU A 280 17.99 12.54 -1.89
C LEU A 280 19.35 13.24 -1.95
N LEU A 281 19.99 13.18 -3.12
CA LEU A 281 21.29 13.76 -3.37
C LEU A 281 21.20 14.92 -4.35
N ASP A 282 21.44 16.12 -3.88
CA ASP A 282 21.63 17.30 -4.72
C ASP A 282 23.13 17.45 -5.05
N LYS A 283 23.50 17.17 -6.30
CA LYS A 283 24.90 17.26 -6.77
C LYS A 283 25.90 16.55 -5.85
N GLY A 284 25.49 15.37 -5.38
CA GLY A 284 26.30 14.53 -4.50
C GLY A 284 26.18 14.82 -3.01
N ASN A 285 25.45 15.84 -2.58
CA ASN A 285 25.22 16.13 -1.19
C ASN A 285 23.88 15.54 -0.73
N VAL A 286 23.88 14.81 0.36
CA VAL A 286 22.65 14.30 0.95
C VAL A 286 21.85 15.44 1.55
N ILE A 287 20.69 15.75 0.98
CA ILE A 287 19.78 16.78 1.48
C ILE A 287 18.69 16.23 2.39
N LYS A 288 18.22 15.00 2.13
CA LYS A 288 17.21 14.31 2.94
C LYS A 288 17.43 12.81 2.98
N ARG A 289 16.96 12.18 4.04
CA ARG A 289 16.93 10.72 4.25
C ARG A 289 15.54 10.28 4.66
N TYR A 290 15.08 9.18 4.09
CA TYR A 290 13.81 8.56 4.41
C TYR A 290 13.98 7.08 4.69
N GLY A 291 13.15 6.54 5.56
CA GLY A 291 12.88 5.12 5.62
C GLY A 291 11.50 4.83 5.03
N TYR A 292 10.97 3.64 5.30
CA TYR A 292 9.69 3.21 4.76
C TYR A 292 8.51 4.11 5.20
N ARG A 293 8.48 4.53 6.49
CA ARG A 293 7.32 5.21 7.10
C ARG A 293 7.35 6.74 7.01
N ASP A 294 8.48 7.32 6.65
CA ASP A 294 8.70 8.76 6.62
C ASP A 294 8.89 9.33 5.21
N ILE A 295 8.56 8.55 4.17
CA ILE A 295 8.56 9.01 2.78
C ILE A 295 7.55 10.14 2.60
N VAL A 296 8.02 11.31 2.12
CA VAL A 296 7.19 12.45 1.79
C VAL A 296 7.13 12.61 0.28
N GLU A 297 5.99 12.25 -0.31
CA GLU A 297 5.77 12.30 -1.77
C GLU A 297 6.12 13.67 -2.37
N LYS A 298 5.62 14.75 -1.75
CA LYS A 298 5.83 16.12 -2.24
C LYS A 298 7.30 16.49 -2.35
N ASP A 299 8.11 16.07 -1.37
CA ASP A 299 9.54 16.39 -1.33
C ASP A 299 10.28 15.70 -2.48
N ILE A 300 10.02 14.38 -2.65
CA ILE A 300 10.70 13.59 -3.70
C ILE A 300 10.22 14.02 -5.08
N LEU A 301 8.91 14.27 -5.24
CA LEU A 301 8.34 14.72 -6.50
C LEU A 301 8.92 16.06 -6.92
N SER A 302 8.93 17.07 -6.02
CA SER A 302 9.51 18.38 -6.32
C SER A 302 11.01 18.31 -6.61
N PHE A 303 11.72 17.40 -5.94
CA PHE A 303 13.14 17.18 -6.14
C PHE A 303 13.45 16.60 -7.53
N LEU A 304 12.69 15.58 -7.94
CA LEU A 304 12.86 14.98 -9.28
C LEU A 304 12.40 15.92 -10.40
N SER A 305 11.32 16.68 -10.20
CA SER A 305 10.79 17.62 -11.20
C SER A 305 11.67 18.86 -11.40
N SER A 306 12.51 19.24 -10.45
CA SER A 306 13.37 20.42 -10.54
C SER A 306 14.49 20.32 -11.59
N GLU A 307 14.71 19.14 -12.20
CA GLU A 307 15.67 18.94 -13.29
C GLU A 307 15.06 19.08 -14.70
N ILE A 308 13.72 19.15 -14.82
CA ILE A 308 13.06 19.22 -16.13
C ILE A 308 13.06 20.65 -16.70
N ASP A 309 13.34 21.66 -15.86
CA ASP A 309 13.32 23.09 -16.23
C ASP A 309 14.68 23.65 -16.69
N ILE A 310 15.65 22.81 -17.11
CA ILE A 310 16.94 23.21 -17.71
C ILE A 310 17.08 22.52 -19.08
#